data_908254d6d3da9d00f5669930e7d1c7f5
#
_entry.id   908254d6d3da9d00f5669930e7d1c7f5
#
_cell.length_a   1.000
_cell.length_b   1.000
_cell.length_c   1.000
_cell.angle_alpha   90.00
_cell.angle_beta   90.00
_cell.angle_gamma   90.00
#
_symmetry.space_group_name_H-M   'P 1'
#
loop_
_entity.id
_entity.type
_entity.pdbx_description
1 polymer ?
#
loop_
_entity_poly.entity_id
_entity_poly.type
_entity_poly.pdbx_seq_one_letter_code
_entity_poly.pdbx_strand_id
1 'polypeptide(L)'
;MIQNWKFQRGDIFFTRFDNAIGSEQSGNRPAVVLQNDVGNFYSPTLIVATLTSKAAKKYTQPTHCLLVNEFLSVPSIVQAEQIFTVDKSRVLKFLGHLTPEEMSRVDDAVRASLALNPMGSIQRLPPIIRSTAAYAPPEVVDGKPPLSLHTHQIIL
;
A
#
# COMPACT_ATOMS: atom_id res chain seq x y z
N MET A 1 9.94 -18.86 13.84
CA MET A 1 8.60 -19.07 13.25
C MET A 1 7.57 -18.63 14.25
N ILE A 2 6.75 -17.65 13.91
CA ILE A 2 5.64 -17.20 14.76
C ILE A 2 4.49 -18.19 14.52
N GLN A 3 4.53 -19.32 15.17
CA GLN A 3 3.45 -20.30 15.14
C GLN A 3 2.32 -19.77 16.04
N ASN A 4 1.12 -19.59 15.48
CA ASN A 4 -0.14 -19.19 16.12
C ASN A 4 -0.42 -17.68 16.30
N TRP A 5 0.15 -16.82 15.54
CA TRP A 5 -0.31 -15.43 15.55
C TRP A 5 -1.58 -15.29 14.74
N LYS A 6 -2.62 -14.82 15.40
CA LYS A 6 -3.87 -14.46 14.75
C LYS A 6 -3.70 -13.01 14.26
N PHE A 7 -3.42 -12.85 12.97
CA PHE A 7 -3.31 -11.54 12.35
C PHE A 7 -4.69 -10.89 12.23
N GLN A 8 -4.81 -9.64 12.64
CA GLN A 8 -6.03 -8.85 12.53
C GLN A 8 -5.79 -7.56 11.73
N ARG A 9 -6.82 -7.10 11.04
CA ARG A 9 -6.77 -5.78 10.39
C ARG A 9 -6.51 -4.70 11.44
N GLY A 10 -5.56 -3.80 11.18
CA GLY A 10 -5.14 -2.77 12.13
C GLY A 10 -3.99 -3.18 13.05
N ASP A 11 -3.55 -4.44 13.01
CA ASP A 11 -2.33 -4.85 13.70
C ASP A 11 -1.11 -4.15 13.09
N ILE A 12 -0.19 -3.73 13.94
CA ILE A 12 1.12 -3.21 13.53
C ILE A 12 2.18 -4.22 13.90
N PHE A 13 2.95 -4.61 12.89
CA PHE A 13 4.08 -5.53 13.03
C PHE A 13 5.37 -4.89 12.54
N PHE A 14 6.46 -5.23 13.21
CA PHE A 14 7.79 -5.00 12.65
C PHE A 14 8.05 -6.05 11.59
N THR A 15 8.22 -5.63 10.35
CA THR A 15 8.22 -6.48 9.16
C THR A 15 9.46 -6.23 8.31
N ARG A 16 9.98 -7.28 7.69
CA ARG A 16 11.14 -7.22 6.80
C ARG A 16 10.72 -6.97 5.36
N PHE A 17 11.25 -5.90 4.77
CA PHE A 17 11.08 -5.55 3.36
C PHE A 17 12.42 -5.64 2.65
N ASP A 18 12.60 -6.70 1.87
CA ASP A 18 13.81 -6.96 1.10
C ASP A 18 13.60 -6.56 -0.37
N ASN A 19 14.71 -6.30 -1.06
CA ASN A 19 14.76 -6.09 -2.52
C ASN A 19 13.98 -4.87 -3.03
N ALA A 20 13.91 -3.80 -2.23
CA ALA A 20 13.33 -2.53 -2.69
C ALA A 20 14.15 -1.91 -3.82
N ILE A 21 13.44 -1.33 -4.78
CA ILE A 21 14.03 -0.63 -5.93
C ILE A 21 13.65 0.84 -5.87
N GLY A 22 14.63 1.73 -6.04
CA GLY A 22 14.40 3.17 -6.10
C GLY A 22 13.80 3.73 -4.80
N SER A 23 12.59 4.27 -4.88
CA SER A 23 11.89 4.92 -3.76
C SER A 23 11.02 3.97 -2.92
N GLU A 24 11.03 2.69 -3.21
CA GLU A 24 10.32 1.71 -2.40
C GLU A 24 10.86 1.67 -0.97
N GLN A 25 9.98 1.41 -0.02
CA GLN A 25 10.38 1.26 1.36
C GLN A 25 11.11 -0.08 1.58
N SER A 26 12.28 -0.02 2.20
CA SER A 26 13.15 -1.19 2.43
C SER A 26 13.56 -1.36 3.87
N GLY A 27 14.14 -2.52 4.18
CA GLY A 27 14.65 -2.87 5.50
C GLY A 27 13.54 -3.23 6.48
N ASN A 28 13.92 -3.41 7.73
CA ASN A 28 12.98 -3.75 8.80
C ASN A 28 12.28 -2.49 9.31
N ARG A 29 10.97 -2.48 9.27
CA ARG A 29 10.16 -1.34 9.72
C ARG A 29 8.75 -1.73 10.14
N PRO A 30 8.06 -0.89 10.91
CA PRO A 30 6.66 -1.10 11.21
C PRO A 30 5.80 -1.06 9.95
N ALA A 31 4.78 -1.91 9.92
CA ALA A 31 3.76 -1.91 8.89
C ALA A 31 2.40 -2.25 9.51
N VAL A 32 1.34 -1.63 9.03
CA VAL A 32 -0.04 -1.88 9.46
C VAL A 32 -0.73 -2.85 8.51
N VAL A 33 -1.44 -3.83 9.07
CA VAL A 33 -2.24 -4.78 8.30
C VAL A 33 -3.50 -4.10 7.78
N LEU A 34 -3.63 -4.05 6.46
CA LEU A 34 -4.79 -3.51 5.74
C LEU A 34 -5.78 -4.60 5.32
N GLN A 35 -5.30 -5.82 5.13
CA GLN A 35 -6.09 -6.96 4.69
C GLN A 35 -7.19 -7.29 5.71
N ASN A 36 -8.38 -7.67 5.23
CA ASN A 36 -9.48 -8.08 6.08
C ASN A 36 -9.18 -9.39 6.84
N ASP A 37 -9.90 -9.64 7.93
CA ASP A 37 -9.60 -10.75 8.82
C ASP A 37 -9.87 -12.14 8.22
N VAL A 38 -10.79 -12.23 7.25
CA VAL A 38 -11.01 -13.46 6.49
C VAL A 38 -9.77 -13.80 5.65
N GLY A 39 -9.26 -12.80 4.92
CA GLY A 39 -8.01 -12.93 4.18
C GLY A 39 -6.82 -13.21 5.10
N ASN A 40 -6.74 -12.53 6.24
CA ASN A 40 -5.69 -12.77 7.25
C ASN A 40 -5.68 -14.20 7.76
N PHE A 41 -6.85 -14.83 7.87
CA PHE A 41 -6.96 -16.21 8.34
C PHE A 41 -6.52 -17.23 7.27
N TYR A 42 -7.00 -17.08 6.03
CA TYR A 42 -6.81 -18.10 5.00
C TYR A 42 -5.56 -17.90 4.13
N SER A 43 -5.08 -16.67 3.95
CA SER A 43 -3.94 -16.38 3.08
C SER A 43 -2.60 -16.64 3.79
N PRO A 44 -1.58 -17.15 3.09
CA PRO A 44 -0.20 -17.17 3.58
C PRO A 44 0.45 -15.78 3.59
N THR A 45 -0.18 -14.79 2.95
CA THR A 45 0.32 -13.43 2.82
C THR A 45 -0.58 -12.41 3.51
N LEU A 46 -0.02 -11.22 3.76
CA LEU A 46 -0.72 -10.06 4.29
C LEU A 46 -0.58 -8.88 3.32
N ILE A 47 -1.63 -8.08 3.21
CA ILE A 47 -1.56 -6.77 2.56
C ILE A 47 -1.32 -5.74 3.67
N VAL A 48 -0.23 -4.98 3.54
CA VAL A 48 0.23 -4.05 4.57
C VAL A 48 0.60 -2.69 3.96
N ALA A 49 0.53 -1.62 4.75
CA ALA A 49 1.15 -0.34 4.43
C ALA A 49 2.30 -0.06 5.40
N THR A 50 3.40 0.48 4.88
CA THR A 50 4.60 0.76 5.69
C THR A 50 4.44 2.03 6.52
N LEU A 51 5.13 2.05 7.66
CA LEU A 51 5.25 3.23 8.51
C LEU A 51 6.67 3.81 8.41
N THR A 52 6.76 5.14 8.49
CA THR A 52 8.04 5.86 8.56
C THR A 52 8.00 6.97 9.59
N SER A 53 9.06 7.13 10.35
CA SER A 53 9.25 8.26 11.26
C SER A 53 9.92 9.47 10.59
N LYS A 54 10.61 9.26 9.46
CA LYS A 54 11.41 10.31 8.79
C LYS A 54 10.55 11.45 8.22
N ALA A 55 9.32 11.16 7.83
CA ALA A 55 8.42 12.12 7.20
C ALA A 55 7.43 12.76 8.19
N ALA A 56 7.45 12.40 9.49
CA ALA A 56 6.49 12.90 10.47
C ALA A 56 6.47 14.44 10.60
N LYS A 57 7.56 15.11 10.26
CA LYS A 57 7.66 16.58 10.24
C LYS A 57 7.06 17.23 9.00
N LYS A 58 6.74 16.46 7.96
CA LYS A 58 6.20 16.95 6.66
C LYS A 58 4.83 16.32 6.34
N TYR A 59 4.04 16.08 7.36
CA TYR A 59 2.72 15.48 7.22
C TYR A 59 1.76 16.48 6.56
N THR A 60 1.60 16.37 5.25
CA THR A 60 0.67 17.22 4.48
C THR A 60 -0.03 16.48 3.34
N GLN A 61 0.33 15.23 3.07
CA GLN A 61 -0.25 14.49 1.95
C GLN A 61 -1.53 13.74 2.38
N PRO A 62 -2.57 13.72 1.54
CA PRO A 62 -3.81 13.00 1.85
C PRO A 62 -3.62 11.48 1.95
N THR A 63 -2.53 10.94 1.39
CA THR A 63 -2.14 9.52 1.47
C THR A 63 -1.38 9.18 2.76
N HIS A 64 -1.15 10.17 3.62
CA HIS A 64 -0.41 9.99 4.88
C HIS A 64 -1.36 10.04 6.09
N CYS A 65 -1.17 9.11 7.03
CA CYS A 65 -1.85 9.11 8.31
C CYS A 65 -0.84 9.14 9.46
N LEU A 66 -0.83 10.22 10.24
CA LEU A 66 0.04 10.32 11.43
C LEU A 66 -0.53 9.47 12.57
N LEU A 67 0.32 8.63 13.13
CA LEU A 67 0.07 7.83 14.32
C LEU A 67 1.01 8.26 15.46
N VAL A 68 0.43 8.44 16.64
CA VAL A 68 1.14 8.74 17.87
C VAL A 68 0.64 7.76 18.93
N ASN A 69 1.35 6.65 19.11
CA ASN A 69 0.94 5.56 19.99
C ASN A 69 2.09 5.14 20.90
N GLU A 70 1.74 4.62 22.07
CA GLU A 70 2.71 4.15 23.06
C GLU A 70 3.57 2.98 22.57
N PHE A 71 3.03 2.14 21.67
CA PHE A 71 3.76 1.00 21.09
C PHE A 71 4.67 1.40 19.92
N LEU A 72 4.58 2.63 19.42
CA LEU A 72 5.52 3.20 18.46
C LEU A 72 6.53 4.06 19.24
N SER A 73 7.81 3.76 19.07
CA SER A 73 8.89 4.46 19.79
C SER A 73 8.91 5.97 19.49
N VAL A 74 8.42 6.36 18.33
CA VAL A 74 8.32 7.74 17.85
C VAL A 74 7.07 7.93 17.00
N PRO A 75 6.53 9.16 16.91
CA PRO A 75 5.48 9.46 15.97
C PRO A 75 5.84 9.01 14.55
N SER A 76 4.94 8.28 13.92
CA SER A 76 5.18 7.67 12.62
C SER A 76 4.02 7.93 11.66
N ILE A 77 4.31 7.95 10.38
CA ILE A 77 3.32 8.12 9.32
C ILE A 77 3.10 6.79 8.63
N VAL A 78 1.84 6.38 8.50
CA VAL A 78 1.43 5.36 7.54
C VAL A 78 1.50 5.98 6.15
N GLN A 79 2.23 5.35 5.25
CA GLN A 79 2.35 5.75 3.85
C GLN A 79 1.43 4.87 3.00
N ALA A 80 0.21 5.35 2.73
CA ALA A 80 -0.78 4.57 1.98
C ALA A 80 -0.45 4.43 0.48
N GLU A 81 0.56 5.10 0.00
CA GLU A 81 1.16 4.88 -1.33
C GLU A 81 2.20 3.75 -1.35
N GLN A 82 2.62 3.27 -0.18
CA GLN A 82 3.59 2.18 0.01
C GLN A 82 2.88 0.93 0.55
N ILE A 83 2.01 0.34 -0.30
CA ILE A 83 1.26 -0.87 0.02
C ILE A 83 1.99 -2.08 -0.56
N PHE A 84 2.16 -3.11 0.28
CA PHE A 84 2.89 -4.32 -0.07
C PHE A 84 2.06 -5.57 0.24
N THR A 85 2.24 -6.60 -0.57
CA THR A 85 1.88 -7.96 -0.21
C THR A 85 3.13 -8.65 0.33
N VAL A 86 3.09 -9.07 1.58
CA VAL A 86 4.22 -9.72 2.26
C VAL A 86 3.84 -11.13 2.72
N ASP A 87 4.75 -12.07 2.62
CA ASP A 87 4.59 -13.38 3.23
C ASP A 87 4.63 -13.25 4.76
N LYS A 88 3.79 -14.01 5.46
CA LYS A 88 3.70 -13.99 6.93
C LYS A 88 5.03 -14.31 7.61
N SER A 89 5.91 -15.08 6.94
CA SER A 89 7.28 -15.37 7.46
C SER A 89 8.18 -14.15 7.55
N ARG A 90 7.84 -13.05 6.89
CA ARG A 90 8.58 -11.78 6.98
C ARG A 90 8.21 -10.93 8.20
N VAL A 91 7.16 -11.32 8.92
CA VAL A 91 6.71 -10.66 10.14
C VAL A 91 7.65 -11.06 11.28
N LEU A 92 8.26 -10.06 11.93
CA LEU A 92 9.29 -10.28 12.95
C LEU A 92 8.75 -10.13 14.38
N LYS A 93 7.89 -9.11 14.61
CA LYS A 93 7.41 -8.79 15.95
C LYS A 93 6.08 -8.04 15.89
N PHE A 94 5.14 -8.40 16.75
CA PHE A 94 3.95 -7.61 17.02
C PHE A 94 4.30 -6.36 17.83
N LEU A 95 3.78 -5.20 17.43
CA LEU A 95 4.01 -3.94 18.12
C LEU A 95 2.75 -3.46 18.85
N GLY A 96 1.60 -3.55 18.23
CA GLY A 96 0.34 -3.09 18.79
C GLY A 96 -0.81 -3.18 17.81
N HIS A 97 -1.97 -2.72 18.23
CA HIS A 97 -3.20 -2.70 17.44
C HIS A 97 -3.79 -1.30 17.43
N LEU A 98 -4.20 -0.83 16.25
CA LEU A 98 -4.84 0.48 16.08
C LEU A 98 -6.26 0.49 16.66
N THR A 99 -6.65 1.62 17.26
CA THR A 99 -8.04 1.84 17.61
C THR A 99 -8.92 1.96 16.36
N PRO A 100 -10.24 1.76 16.46
CA PRO A 100 -11.15 1.94 15.33
C PRO A 100 -11.04 3.34 14.69
N GLU A 101 -10.84 4.39 15.49
CA GLU A 101 -10.68 5.77 15.03
C GLU A 101 -9.37 5.96 14.26
N GLU A 102 -8.30 5.37 14.73
CA GLU A 102 -7.01 5.39 14.02
C GLU A 102 -7.08 4.62 12.72
N MET A 103 -7.70 3.45 12.74
CA MET A 103 -7.88 2.64 11.54
C MET A 103 -8.77 3.35 10.52
N SER A 104 -9.80 4.07 10.94
CA SER A 104 -10.64 4.90 10.04
C SER A 104 -9.80 5.97 9.32
N ARG A 105 -8.87 6.62 10.02
CA ARG A 105 -7.96 7.60 9.40
C ARG A 105 -6.98 6.95 8.41
N VAL A 106 -6.50 5.74 8.71
CA VAL A 106 -5.70 4.95 7.77
C VAL A 106 -6.51 4.60 6.53
N ASP A 107 -7.79 4.22 6.70
CA ASP A 107 -8.69 3.91 5.58
C ASP A 107 -8.92 5.12 4.68
N ASP A 108 -9.03 6.32 5.24
CA ASP A 108 -9.14 7.55 4.45
C ASP A 108 -7.88 7.81 3.62
N ALA A 109 -6.70 7.57 4.19
CA ALA A 109 -5.45 7.68 3.45
C ALA A 109 -5.34 6.63 2.32
N VAL A 110 -5.79 5.39 2.57
CA VAL A 110 -5.85 4.33 1.55
C VAL A 110 -6.86 4.67 0.46
N ARG A 111 -8.05 5.20 0.81
CA ARG A 111 -9.03 5.67 -0.18
C ARG A 111 -8.45 6.76 -1.06
N ALA A 112 -7.72 7.72 -0.47
CA ALA A 112 -7.06 8.78 -1.22
C ALA A 112 -6.00 8.22 -2.17
N SER A 113 -5.17 7.28 -1.69
CA SER A 113 -4.09 6.68 -2.47
C SER A 113 -4.59 5.86 -3.66
N LEU A 114 -5.67 5.11 -3.47
CA LEU A 114 -6.21 4.19 -4.48
C LEU A 114 -7.43 4.77 -5.24
N ALA A 115 -7.79 6.02 -4.98
CA ALA A 115 -8.98 6.67 -5.55
C ALA A 115 -10.27 5.87 -5.32
N LEU A 116 -10.43 5.25 -4.13
CA LEU A 116 -11.62 4.49 -3.78
C LEU A 116 -12.73 5.46 -3.34
N ASN A 117 -13.80 5.51 -4.12
CA ASN A 117 -14.97 6.29 -3.76
C ASN A 117 -15.77 5.61 -2.65
N PRO A 118 -16.34 6.35 -1.66
CA PRO A 118 -17.30 5.78 -0.75
C PRO A 118 -18.49 5.21 -1.53
N MET A 119 -18.99 4.04 -1.10
CA MET A 119 -20.18 3.44 -1.73
C MET A 119 -21.33 4.45 -1.72
N GLY A 120 -21.80 4.86 -2.90
CA GLY A 120 -22.88 5.82 -3.08
C GLY A 120 -22.52 7.13 -3.76
N SER A 121 -21.25 7.51 -3.82
CA SER A 121 -20.79 8.62 -4.64
C SER A 121 -20.28 8.12 -5.98
N ILE A 122 -21.18 7.96 -6.94
CA ILE A 122 -20.76 7.88 -8.35
C ILE A 122 -20.30 9.31 -8.71
N GLN A 123 -19.08 9.66 -8.36
CA GLN A 123 -18.44 10.74 -9.09
C GLN A 123 -18.33 10.26 -10.53
N ARG A 124 -19.04 10.92 -11.42
CA ARG A 124 -18.82 10.71 -12.85
C ARG A 124 -17.33 10.94 -13.07
N LEU A 125 -16.62 9.85 -13.35
CA LEU A 125 -15.28 9.98 -13.89
C LEU A 125 -15.38 10.99 -15.05
N PRO A 126 -14.44 11.94 -15.16
CA PRO A 126 -14.38 12.76 -16.35
C PRO A 126 -14.47 11.82 -17.56
N PRO A 127 -15.21 12.19 -18.61
CA PRO A 127 -15.35 11.30 -19.76
C PRO A 127 -13.95 10.86 -20.14
N ILE A 128 -13.74 9.54 -20.16
CA ILE A 128 -12.52 8.96 -20.72
C ILE A 128 -12.47 9.56 -22.12
N ILE A 129 -11.56 10.48 -22.36
CA ILE A 129 -11.23 10.91 -23.70
C ILE A 129 -10.69 9.65 -24.36
N ARG A 130 -11.58 8.89 -24.95
CA ARG A 130 -11.17 7.80 -25.82
C ARG A 130 -10.40 8.49 -26.93
N SER A 131 -9.07 8.34 -26.89
CA SER A 131 -8.28 8.58 -28.07
C SER A 131 -8.99 7.83 -29.20
N THR A 132 -9.49 8.55 -30.19
CA THR A 132 -10.09 7.96 -31.39
C THR A 132 -9.05 7.28 -32.27
N ALA A 133 -7.79 7.27 -31.86
CA ALA A 133 -6.79 6.41 -32.42
C ALA A 133 -7.13 4.98 -31.98
N ALA A 134 -7.70 4.19 -32.89
CA ALA A 134 -7.88 2.76 -32.71
C ALA A 134 -6.52 2.19 -32.28
N TYR A 135 -6.49 1.48 -31.13
CA TYR A 135 -5.32 0.72 -30.74
C TYR A 135 -5.09 -0.33 -31.83
N ALA A 136 -4.13 -0.06 -32.71
CA ALA A 136 -3.58 -1.06 -33.59
C ALA A 136 -2.52 -1.80 -32.76
N PRO A 137 -2.70 -3.11 -32.48
CA PRO A 137 -1.64 -3.86 -31.83
C PRO A 137 -0.37 -3.75 -32.67
N PRO A 138 0.81 -3.57 -32.02
CA PRO A 138 2.06 -3.51 -32.75
C PRO A 138 2.23 -4.77 -33.58
N GLU A 139 2.58 -4.61 -34.87
CA GLU A 139 2.86 -5.73 -35.76
C GLU A 139 4.04 -6.54 -35.20
N VAL A 140 3.82 -7.86 -35.10
CA VAL A 140 4.89 -8.79 -34.73
C VAL A 140 5.75 -8.99 -35.96
N VAL A 141 6.93 -8.39 -35.98
CA VAL A 141 7.94 -8.62 -37.02
C VAL A 141 8.88 -9.72 -36.50
N ASP A 142 9.04 -10.79 -37.29
CA ASP A 142 9.94 -11.93 -36.99
C ASP A 142 9.71 -12.64 -35.64
N GLY A 143 8.44 -12.75 -35.20
CA GLY A 143 8.10 -13.52 -33.99
C GLY A 143 8.62 -12.91 -32.68
N LYS A 144 9.15 -11.69 -32.70
CA LYS A 144 9.59 -10.96 -31.50
C LYS A 144 8.69 -9.77 -31.25
N PRO A 145 8.28 -9.53 -30.00
CA PRO A 145 7.55 -8.33 -29.66
C PRO A 145 8.43 -7.09 -29.90
N PRO A 146 7.88 -5.97 -30.36
CA PRO A 146 8.66 -4.75 -30.60
C PRO A 146 9.27 -4.23 -29.29
N LEU A 147 10.56 -3.88 -29.35
CA LEU A 147 11.37 -3.39 -28.22
C LEU A 147 10.98 -1.97 -27.73
N SER A 148 9.91 -1.39 -28.23
CA SER A 148 9.59 0.03 -28.03
C SER A 148 8.50 0.35 -27.01
N LEU A 149 8.14 -0.54 -26.12
CA LEU A 149 7.16 -0.24 -25.05
C LEU A 149 7.75 0.42 -23.80
N HIS A 150 8.99 0.90 -23.87
CA HIS A 150 9.67 1.47 -22.69
C HIS A 150 9.71 3.00 -22.65
N THR A 151 9.02 3.68 -23.52
CA THR A 151 9.10 5.15 -23.53
C THR A 151 7.74 5.78 -23.84
N HIS A 152 6.79 5.70 -22.95
CA HIS A 152 5.72 6.71 -22.90
C HIS A 152 5.29 6.86 -21.45
N GLN A 153 6.03 7.74 -20.79
CA GLN A 153 5.50 8.93 -20.13
C GLN A 153 4.26 8.67 -19.30
N ILE A 154 4.52 8.36 -18.07
CA ILE A 154 3.67 8.80 -16.98
C ILE A 154 3.75 10.33 -17.00
N ILE A 155 2.80 10.99 -17.64
CA ILE A 155 2.52 12.40 -17.41
C ILE A 155 1.60 12.44 -16.19
N LEU A 156 2.13 13.01 -15.15
CA LEU A 156 1.46 13.38 -13.91
C LEU A 156 0.30 14.31 -14.18
#